data_b0ae5fae6423dbbf80092641f72a4576
#
_entry.id   b0ae5fae6423dbbf80092641f72a4576
#
_cell.length_a   1.000
_cell.length_b   1.000
_cell.length_c   1.000
_cell.angle_alpha   90.00
_cell.angle_beta   90.00
_cell.angle_gamma   90.00
#
_symmetry.space_group_name_H-M   'P 1'
#
loop_
_entity.id
_entity.type
_entity.pdbx_description
1 polymer ?
#
loop_
_entity_poly.entity_id
_entity_poly.type
_entity_poly.pdbx_seq_one_letter_code
_entity_poly.pdbx_strand_id
1 'polypeptide(L)'
;NDNMDLAEAMLKYVIRYVLENAPEEMNFFNSFVDKGLLDRLNHVINSEFGHVTYTEAVELLEKNNDKFDYKVFWGCDLQTEHERYLTEEIFKKPVFVTDYPKEIKAFYMKMNEDNKTVAAMDCLVPGIGEIIGGSQREDDIEKLEKRMDELGLKRIMTSILIFVNMVPHAIQDLVLDLNVA
;
A
#
# COMPACT_ATOMS: atom_id res chain seq x y z
N ASN A 1 8.74 -4.90 8.03
CA ASN A 1 8.00 -4.18 9.08
C ASN A 1 8.47 -2.73 9.21
N ASP A 2 9.78 -2.44 9.14
CA ASP A 2 10.34 -1.10 9.41
C ASP A 2 9.69 0.02 8.57
N ASN A 3 9.38 -0.23 7.28
CA ASN A 3 8.69 0.74 6.44
C ASN A 3 7.24 0.98 6.86
N MET A 4 6.53 -0.05 7.28
CA MET A 4 5.14 0.06 7.76
C MET A 4 5.09 0.83 9.08
N ASP A 5 6.00 0.52 10.01
CA ASP A 5 6.12 1.23 11.28
C ASP A 5 6.45 2.72 11.06
N LEU A 6 7.35 3.01 10.11
CA LEU A 6 7.70 4.36 9.72
C LEU A 6 6.51 5.10 9.08
N ALA A 7 5.79 4.44 8.16
CA ALA A 7 4.64 5.01 7.48
C ALA A 7 3.51 5.34 8.48
N GLU A 8 3.20 4.43 9.40
CA GLU A 8 2.22 4.68 10.46
C GLU A 8 2.63 5.85 11.35
N ALA A 9 3.89 5.87 11.80
CA ALA A 9 4.40 6.96 12.64
C ALA A 9 4.37 8.31 11.91
N MET A 10 4.76 8.35 10.65
CA MET A 10 4.76 9.54 9.79
C MET A 10 3.34 10.07 9.60
N LEU A 11 2.38 9.23 9.24
CA LEU A 11 1.00 9.64 9.05
C LEU A 11 0.39 10.20 10.33
N LYS A 12 0.56 9.52 11.44
CA LYS A 12 0.08 9.98 12.74
C LYS A 12 0.72 11.31 13.14
N TYR A 13 2.01 11.48 12.88
CA TYR A 13 2.72 12.72 13.16
C TYR A 13 2.16 13.88 12.33
N VAL A 14 2.05 13.70 11.01
CA VAL A 14 1.56 14.76 10.11
C VAL A 14 0.14 15.17 10.46
N ILE A 15 -0.76 14.20 10.70
CA ILE A 15 -2.14 14.49 11.06
C ILE A 15 -2.21 15.26 12.40
N ARG A 16 -1.48 14.82 13.43
CA ARG A 16 -1.42 15.55 14.71
C ARG A 16 -0.90 16.96 14.53
N TYR A 17 0.17 17.12 13.77
CA TYR A 17 0.75 18.44 13.51
C TYR A 17 -0.26 19.40 12.86
N VAL A 18 -1.00 18.94 11.86
CA VAL A 18 -2.03 19.74 11.18
C VAL A 18 -3.19 20.08 12.12
N LEU A 19 -3.68 19.12 12.90
CA LEU A 19 -4.77 19.36 13.86
C LEU A 19 -4.37 20.38 14.95
N GLU A 20 -3.11 20.38 15.37
CA GLU A 20 -2.59 21.29 16.40
C GLU A 20 -2.26 22.70 15.85
N ASN A 21 -1.76 22.81 14.62
CA ASN A 21 -1.22 24.04 14.07
C ASN A 21 -2.15 24.78 13.09
N ALA A 22 -3.18 24.10 12.59
CA ALA A 22 -4.17 24.67 11.66
C ALA A 22 -5.62 24.35 12.08
N PRO A 23 -6.02 24.57 13.36
CA PRO A 23 -7.33 24.18 13.86
C PRO A 23 -8.49 24.95 13.19
N GLU A 24 -8.29 26.20 12.81
CA GLU A 24 -9.34 27.01 12.17
C GLU A 24 -9.65 26.48 10.76
N GLU A 25 -8.62 26.20 9.98
CA GLU A 25 -8.73 25.60 8.64
C GLU A 25 -9.37 24.21 8.70
N MET A 26 -8.94 23.39 9.65
CA MET A 26 -9.49 22.05 9.83
C MET A 26 -10.98 22.08 10.23
N ASN A 27 -11.37 23.02 11.10
CA ASN A 27 -12.79 23.24 11.44
C ASN A 27 -13.59 23.73 10.23
N PHE A 28 -13.01 24.60 9.40
CA PHE A 28 -13.63 25.05 8.16
C PHE A 28 -13.87 23.87 7.21
N PHE A 29 -12.84 23.07 6.94
CA PHE A 29 -12.96 21.86 6.10
C PHE A 29 -14.01 20.90 6.65
N ASN A 30 -13.98 20.61 7.95
CA ASN A 30 -14.96 19.73 8.58
C ASN A 30 -16.41 20.25 8.48
N SER A 31 -16.60 21.55 8.51
CA SER A 31 -17.94 22.15 8.48
C SER A 31 -18.53 22.31 7.08
N PHE A 32 -17.68 22.66 6.10
CA PHE A 32 -18.14 23.11 4.78
C PHE A 32 -17.73 22.18 3.63
N VAL A 33 -16.71 21.34 3.79
CA VAL A 33 -16.19 20.49 2.72
C VAL A 33 -16.52 19.02 2.99
N ASP A 34 -16.16 18.52 4.18
CA ASP A 34 -16.27 17.11 4.52
C ASP A 34 -16.66 16.91 5.98
N LYS A 35 -17.97 16.77 6.20
CA LYS A 35 -18.52 16.51 7.52
C LYS A 35 -18.05 15.16 8.07
N GLY A 36 -17.38 15.19 9.23
CA GLY A 36 -16.79 14.01 9.85
C GLY A 36 -15.28 13.85 9.58
N LEU A 37 -14.64 14.81 8.89
CA LEU A 37 -13.21 14.83 8.67
C LEU A 37 -12.41 14.71 9.97
N LEU A 38 -12.74 15.54 10.98
CA LEU A 38 -12.04 15.53 12.26
C LEU A 38 -12.18 14.20 12.99
N ASP A 39 -13.35 13.58 12.94
CA ASP A 39 -13.58 12.27 13.57
C ASP A 39 -12.73 11.19 12.89
N ARG A 40 -12.65 11.20 11.55
CA ARG A 40 -11.81 10.25 10.80
C ARG A 40 -10.33 10.46 11.10
N LEU A 41 -9.83 11.70 11.08
CA LEU A 41 -8.43 11.99 11.39
C LEU A 41 -8.08 11.58 12.83
N ASN A 42 -8.94 11.87 13.79
CA ASN A 42 -8.78 11.44 15.18
C ASN A 42 -8.81 9.90 15.29
N HIS A 43 -9.67 9.23 14.52
CA HIS A 43 -9.71 7.79 14.49
C HIS A 43 -8.38 7.20 13.97
N VAL A 44 -7.83 7.75 12.88
CA VAL A 44 -6.54 7.31 12.32
C VAL A 44 -5.40 7.45 13.33
N ILE A 45 -5.26 8.62 13.99
CA ILE A 45 -4.15 8.84 14.93
C ILE A 45 -4.25 8.01 16.21
N ASN A 46 -5.45 7.58 16.59
CA ASN A 46 -5.68 6.78 17.80
C ASN A 46 -5.79 5.27 17.55
N SER A 47 -5.87 4.86 16.29
CA SER A 47 -5.91 3.44 15.92
C SER A 47 -4.50 2.86 15.80
N GLU A 48 -4.32 1.62 16.18
CA GLU A 48 -3.20 0.78 15.73
C GLU A 48 -3.56 0.24 14.33
N PHE A 49 -2.67 0.43 13.35
CA PHE A 49 -2.94 0.00 11.98
C PHE A 49 -3.01 -1.52 11.90
N GLY A 50 -3.94 -2.02 11.08
CA GLY A 50 -4.07 -3.45 10.83
C GLY A 50 -2.99 -3.95 9.86
N HIS A 51 -2.73 -5.24 9.90
CA HIS A 51 -1.85 -5.93 8.95
C HIS A 51 -2.59 -7.13 8.39
N VAL A 52 -2.55 -7.30 7.09
CA VAL A 52 -3.18 -8.42 6.38
C VAL A 52 -2.40 -8.70 5.10
N THR A 53 -2.23 -9.98 4.75
CA THR A 53 -1.66 -10.34 3.45
C THR A 53 -2.72 -10.13 2.35
N TYR A 54 -2.27 -9.90 1.11
CA TYR A 54 -3.17 -9.82 -0.05
C TYR A 54 -4.05 -11.07 -0.17
N THR A 55 -3.48 -12.25 0.07
CA THR A 55 -4.24 -13.51 0.02
C THR A 55 -5.38 -13.53 1.03
N GLU A 56 -5.10 -13.19 2.29
CA GLU A 56 -6.13 -13.10 3.33
C GLU A 56 -7.15 -12.00 3.03
N ALA A 57 -6.71 -10.85 2.51
CA ALA A 57 -7.60 -9.76 2.11
C ALA A 57 -8.57 -10.21 1.01
N VAL A 58 -8.09 -10.91 -0.02
CA VAL A 58 -8.93 -11.48 -1.08
C VAL A 58 -9.92 -12.49 -0.51
N GLU A 59 -9.51 -13.40 0.38
CA GLU A 59 -10.42 -14.36 1.03
C GLU A 59 -11.54 -13.69 1.84
N LEU A 60 -11.23 -12.54 2.48
CA LEU A 60 -12.22 -11.75 3.21
C LEU A 60 -13.19 -11.04 2.26
N LEU A 61 -12.68 -10.50 1.16
CA LEU A 61 -13.48 -9.79 0.15
C LEU A 61 -14.36 -10.77 -0.66
N GLU A 62 -13.84 -11.94 -1.04
CA GLU A 62 -14.61 -12.94 -1.78
C GLU A 62 -15.88 -13.39 -1.08
N LYS A 63 -15.89 -13.42 0.26
CA LYS A 63 -17.09 -13.72 1.06
C LYS A 63 -18.20 -12.69 0.88
N ASN A 64 -17.88 -11.52 0.36
CA ASN A 64 -18.78 -10.40 0.14
C ASN A 64 -18.80 -9.94 -1.33
N ASN A 65 -18.43 -10.81 -2.24
CA ASN A 65 -18.18 -10.48 -3.64
C ASN A 65 -19.44 -9.98 -4.39
N ASP A 66 -20.62 -10.30 -3.88
CA ASP A 66 -21.91 -9.80 -4.39
C ASP A 66 -22.09 -8.29 -4.21
N LYS A 67 -21.39 -7.67 -3.27
CA LYS A 67 -21.46 -6.23 -2.97
C LYS A 67 -20.62 -5.36 -3.90
N PHE A 68 -19.69 -5.95 -4.65
CA PHE A 68 -18.74 -5.22 -5.50
C PHE A 68 -19.19 -5.20 -6.96
N ASP A 69 -18.97 -4.08 -7.62
CA ASP A 69 -19.13 -3.95 -9.06
C ASP A 69 -18.06 -4.75 -9.79
N TYR A 70 -16.81 -4.61 -9.35
CA TYR A 70 -15.66 -5.39 -9.83
C TYR A 70 -15.45 -6.61 -8.93
N LYS A 71 -15.58 -7.81 -9.51
CA LYS A 71 -15.48 -9.05 -8.73
C LYS A 71 -14.04 -9.34 -8.33
N VAL A 72 -13.87 -9.67 -7.06
CA VAL A 72 -12.56 -10.02 -6.48
C VAL A 72 -12.25 -11.50 -6.75
N PHE A 73 -11.03 -11.76 -7.11
CA PHE A 73 -10.43 -13.08 -7.22
C PHE A 73 -8.92 -12.96 -6.98
N TRP A 74 -8.27 -14.05 -6.59
CA TRP A 74 -6.84 -14.01 -6.34
C TRP A 74 -6.06 -13.66 -7.62
N GLY A 75 -5.19 -12.66 -7.55
CA GLY A 75 -4.43 -12.13 -8.68
C GLY A 75 -5.09 -10.92 -9.37
N CYS A 76 -6.28 -10.50 -8.95
CA CYS A 76 -6.86 -9.25 -9.44
C CYS A 76 -6.20 -8.02 -8.79
N ASP A 77 -6.19 -6.92 -9.50
CA ASP A 77 -5.83 -5.63 -8.93
C ASP A 77 -6.98 -5.09 -8.08
N LEU A 78 -6.73 -4.80 -6.79
CA LEU A 78 -7.75 -4.31 -5.90
C LEU A 78 -8.18 -2.90 -6.33
N GLN A 79 -9.50 -2.69 -6.41
CA GLN A 79 -10.07 -1.40 -6.74
C GLN A 79 -10.40 -0.63 -5.45
N THR A 80 -10.55 0.68 -5.54
CA THR A 80 -10.89 1.54 -4.39
C THR A 80 -12.09 1.05 -3.59
N GLU A 81 -13.10 0.44 -4.23
CA GLU A 81 -14.24 -0.16 -3.52
C GLU A 81 -13.82 -1.31 -2.59
N HIS A 82 -12.84 -2.12 -3.00
CA HIS A 82 -12.30 -3.24 -2.20
C HIS A 82 -11.47 -2.72 -1.02
N GLU A 83 -10.60 -1.76 -1.27
CA GLU A 83 -9.73 -1.13 -0.26
C GLU A 83 -10.54 -0.43 0.82
N ARG A 84 -11.56 0.32 0.41
CA ARG A 84 -12.47 0.97 1.32
C ARG A 84 -13.29 -0.05 2.11
N TYR A 85 -13.75 -1.12 1.48
CA TYR A 85 -14.48 -2.17 2.19
C TYR A 85 -13.62 -2.86 3.26
N LEU A 86 -12.34 -3.11 2.97
CA LEU A 86 -11.39 -3.62 3.97
C LEU A 86 -11.29 -2.67 5.17
N THR A 87 -11.06 -1.38 4.91
CA THR A 87 -10.79 -0.40 5.96
C THR A 87 -12.04 0.07 6.71
N GLU A 88 -13.20 0.14 6.05
CA GLU A 88 -14.45 0.69 6.62
C GLU A 88 -15.35 -0.39 7.24
N GLU A 89 -15.42 -1.58 6.63
CA GLU A 89 -16.37 -2.62 7.04
C GLU A 89 -15.70 -3.76 7.81
N ILE A 90 -14.53 -4.22 7.34
CA ILE A 90 -13.87 -5.39 7.93
C ILE A 90 -13.00 -4.98 9.13
N PHE A 91 -11.99 -4.16 8.89
CA PHE A 91 -11.02 -3.79 9.93
C PHE A 91 -11.44 -2.56 10.75
N LYS A 92 -12.23 -1.67 10.17
CA LYS A 92 -12.71 -0.40 10.75
C LYS A 92 -11.56 0.48 11.25
N LYS A 93 -10.45 0.47 10.52
CA LYS A 93 -9.22 1.21 10.82
C LYS A 93 -8.29 1.18 9.62
N PRO A 94 -7.21 2.00 9.57
CA PRO A 94 -6.17 1.87 8.55
C PRO A 94 -5.55 0.48 8.55
N VAL A 95 -5.16 -0.03 7.36
CA VAL A 95 -4.65 -1.38 7.17
C VAL A 95 -3.48 -1.37 6.20
N PHE A 96 -2.42 -2.08 6.53
CA PHE A 96 -1.38 -2.46 5.59
C PHE A 96 -1.75 -3.78 4.93
N VAL A 97 -1.79 -3.79 3.59
CA VAL A 97 -1.91 -5.01 2.79
C VAL A 97 -0.53 -5.35 2.24
N THR A 98 -0.07 -6.58 2.43
CA THR A 98 1.28 -7.03 2.05
C THR A 98 1.25 -8.25 1.13
N ASP A 99 2.41 -8.60 0.60
CA ASP A 99 2.61 -9.86 -0.13
C ASP A 99 1.68 -10.02 -1.33
N TYR A 100 1.72 -9.03 -2.20
CA TYR A 100 0.92 -9.01 -3.44
C TYR A 100 1.42 -10.00 -4.47
N PRO A 101 0.53 -10.53 -5.33
CA PRO A 101 0.94 -11.35 -6.48
C PRO A 101 1.94 -10.62 -7.38
N LYS A 102 2.99 -11.31 -7.78
CA LYS A 102 4.05 -10.75 -8.64
C LYS A 102 3.54 -10.25 -9.99
N GLU A 103 2.42 -10.79 -10.47
CA GLU A 103 1.83 -10.46 -11.77
C GLU A 103 1.24 -9.05 -11.81
N ILE A 104 0.79 -8.53 -10.67
CA ILE A 104 0.14 -7.21 -10.57
C ILE A 104 1.04 -6.14 -9.95
N LYS A 105 2.29 -6.46 -9.66
CA LYS A 105 3.28 -5.53 -9.09
C LYS A 105 4.52 -5.44 -10.00
N ALA A 106 5.33 -4.43 -9.76
CA ALA A 106 6.51 -4.14 -10.59
C ALA A 106 7.58 -5.25 -10.48
N PHE A 107 8.23 -5.55 -11.59
CA PHE A 107 9.20 -6.66 -11.73
C PHE A 107 10.43 -6.55 -10.79
N TYR A 108 10.77 -5.34 -10.36
CA TYR A 108 11.91 -5.05 -9.51
C TYR A 108 11.65 -5.21 -8.01
N MET A 109 10.44 -5.55 -7.63
CA MET A 109 10.09 -5.84 -6.25
C MET A 109 10.62 -7.20 -5.84
N LYS A 110 11.14 -7.29 -4.62
CA LYS A 110 11.76 -8.51 -4.09
C LYS A 110 10.76 -9.66 -4.06
N MET A 111 11.15 -10.77 -4.69
CA MET A 111 10.36 -11.99 -4.68
C MET A 111 10.37 -12.64 -3.30
N ASN A 112 9.20 -13.00 -2.79
CA ASN A 112 9.08 -13.79 -1.58
C ASN A 112 9.49 -15.25 -1.82
N GLU A 113 9.72 -16.02 -0.77
CA GLU A 113 10.18 -17.41 -0.83
C GLU A 113 9.18 -18.35 -1.54
N ASP A 114 7.91 -17.97 -1.57
CA ASP A 114 6.85 -18.71 -2.26
C ASP A 114 6.93 -18.66 -3.80
N ASN A 115 7.76 -17.77 -4.34
CA ASN A 115 7.92 -17.49 -5.78
C ASN A 115 6.61 -17.06 -6.50
N LYS A 116 5.60 -16.64 -5.74
CA LYS A 116 4.30 -16.18 -6.25
C LYS A 116 4.01 -14.74 -5.86
N THR A 117 4.48 -14.33 -4.69
CA THR A 117 4.24 -13.00 -4.15
C THR A 117 5.52 -12.18 -4.06
N VAL A 118 5.38 -10.88 -3.89
CA VAL A 118 6.49 -9.93 -3.73
C VAL A 118 6.36 -9.16 -2.42
N ALA A 119 7.47 -8.72 -1.88
CA ALA A 119 7.56 -7.93 -0.66
C ALA A 119 7.11 -6.47 -0.92
N ALA A 120 5.87 -6.33 -1.34
CA ALA A 120 5.17 -5.06 -1.50
C ALA A 120 4.25 -4.80 -0.29
N MET A 121 3.95 -3.55 -0.03
CA MET A 121 2.94 -3.15 0.93
C MET A 121 2.20 -1.90 0.44
N ASP A 122 0.89 -1.87 0.68
CA ASP A 122 0.06 -0.68 0.46
C ASP A 122 -0.63 -0.32 1.78
N CYS A 123 -0.61 0.97 2.13
CA CYS A 123 -1.32 1.50 3.29
C CYS A 123 -2.68 2.03 2.85
N LEU A 124 -3.72 1.40 3.32
CA LEU A 124 -5.10 1.75 3.03
C LEU A 124 -5.72 2.50 4.20
N VAL A 125 -6.48 3.56 3.91
CA VAL A 125 -7.19 4.34 4.93
C VAL A 125 -8.68 4.45 4.63
N PRO A 126 -9.54 4.53 5.66
CA PRO A 126 -10.98 4.72 5.49
C PRO A 126 -11.31 6.00 4.70
N GLY A 127 -12.29 5.91 3.81
CA GLY A 127 -12.78 7.02 3.00
C GLY A 127 -12.00 7.29 1.72
N ILE A 128 -10.77 6.79 1.60
CA ILE A 128 -9.87 7.06 0.46
C ILE A 128 -9.48 5.75 -0.25
N GLY A 129 -8.88 4.80 0.44
CA GLY A 129 -8.20 3.63 -0.10
C GLY A 129 -6.70 3.75 0.09
N GLU A 130 -5.90 3.33 -0.91
CA GLU A 130 -4.45 3.43 -0.86
C GLU A 130 -3.96 4.88 -0.80
N ILE A 131 -3.08 5.18 0.16
CA ILE A 131 -2.39 6.47 0.29
C ILE A 131 -0.87 6.36 0.28
N ILE A 132 -0.32 5.19 0.59
CA ILE A 132 1.11 4.91 0.55
C ILE A 132 1.30 3.53 -0.04
N GLY A 133 2.11 3.43 -1.09
CA GLY A 133 2.66 2.19 -1.60
C GLY A 133 4.15 2.07 -1.28
N GLY A 134 4.62 0.86 -1.10
CA GLY A 134 6.03 0.62 -0.85
C GLY A 134 6.45 -0.80 -1.17
N SER A 135 7.75 -1.02 -1.32
CA SER A 135 8.28 -2.36 -1.51
C SER A 135 9.74 -2.48 -1.09
N GLN A 136 10.15 -3.70 -0.84
CA GLN A 136 11.56 -4.04 -0.86
C GLN A 136 11.99 -4.28 -2.30
N ARG A 137 13.14 -3.75 -2.69
CA ARG A 137 13.72 -3.98 -4.01
C ARG A 137 14.44 -5.32 -4.06
N GLU A 138 14.39 -6.00 -5.23
CA GLU A 138 15.16 -7.22 -5.44
C GLU A 138 16.64 -6.89 -5.47
N ASP A 139 17.40 -7.51 -4.59
CA ASP A 139 18.85 -7.34 -4.43
C ASP A 139 19.64 -8.55 -4.99
N ASP A 140 18.93 -9.61 -5.39
CA ASP A 140 19.49 -10.78 -6.06
C ASP A 140 19.41 -10.59 -7.58
N ILE A 141 20.57 -10.41 -8.21
CA ILE A 141 20.68 -10.14 -9.64
C ILE A 141 20.14 -11.30 -10.48
N GLU A 142 20.41 -12.55 -10.09
CA GLU A 142 19.95 -13.73 -10.86
C GLU A 142 18.41 -13.81 -10.86
N LYS A 143 17.79 -13.50 -9.72
CA LYS A 143 16.33 -13.43 -9.63
C LYS A 143 15.75 -12.28 -10.44
N LEU A 144 16.38 -11.11 -10.38
CA LEU A 144 15.98 -9.95 -11.16
C LEU A 144 16.07 -10.22 -12.66
N GLU A 145 17.21 -10.76 -13.13
CA GLU A 145 17.41 -11.14 -14.54
C GLU A 145 16.37 -12.16 -15.01
N LYS A 146 16.14 -13.19 -14.19
CA LYS A 146 15.13 -14.20 -14.49
C LYS A 146 13.73 -13.56 -14.64
N ARG A 147 13.37 -12.66 -13.73
CA ARG A 147 12.08 -11.96 -13.80
C ARG A 147 11.97 -11.07 -15.03
N MET A 148 13.04 -10.38 -15.39
CA MET A 148 13.10 -9.59 -16.62
C MET A 148 12.95 -10.45 -17.87
N ASP A 149 13.54 -11.66 -17.87
CA ASP A 149 13.41 -12.62 -18.97
C ASP A 149 11.98 -13.11 -19.12
N GLU A 150 11.33 -13.49 -18.03
CA GLU A 150 9.92 -13.91 -18.01
C GLU A 150 9.00 -12.84 -18.64
N LEU A 151 9.34 -11.56 -18.47
CA LEU A 151 8.57 -10.41 -18.97
C LEU A 151 9.05 -9.87 -20.33
N GLY A 152 10.10 -10.47 -20.92
CA GLY A 152 10.66 -10.02 -22.20
C GLY A 152 11.37 -8.65 -22.14
N LEU A 153 11.84 -8.22 -20.97
CA LEU A 153 12.42 -6.89 -20.72
C LEU A 153 13.94 -6.79 -20.90
N LYS A 154 14.60 -7.87 -21.27
CA LYS A 154 16.09 -7.96 -21.36
C LYS A 154 16.80 -6.77 -22.04
N ARG A 155 16.17 -6.14 -23.00
CA ARG A 155 16.78 -5.12 -23.86
C ARG A 155 16.80 -3.71 -23.24
N ILE A 156 16.01 -3.46 -22.20
CA ILE A 156 15.76 -2.09 -21.70
C ILE A 156 16.56 -1.76 -20.44
N MET A 157 17.20 -2.73 -19.79
CA MET A 157 17.51 -2.64 -18.37
C MET A 157 18.98 -2.87 -17.96
N THR A 158 19.92 -2.81 -18.87
CA THR A 158 21.38 -2.89 -18.53
C THR A 158 21.76 -1.87 -17.44
N SER A 159 21.13 -0.70 -17.44
CA SER A 159 21.39 0.35 -16.45
C SER A 159 20.93 0.01 -15.04
N ILE A 160 19.79 -0.69 -14.89
CA ILE A 160 19.26 -1.11 -13.57
C ILE A 160 20.14 -2.21 -12.99
N LEU A 161 20.54 -3.18 -13.80
CA LEU A 161 21.44 -4.26 -13.36
C LEU A 161 22.80 -3.70 -12.90
N ILE A 162 23.33 -2.68 -13.59
CA ILE A 162 24.55 -1.99 -13.17
C ILE A 162 24.32 -1.30 -11.82
N PHE A 163 23.19 -0.65 -11.62
CA PHE A 163 22.87 0.06 -10.38
C PHE A 163 22.72 -0.92 -9.19
N VAL A 164 22.02 -2.03 -9.36
CA VAL A 164 21.85 -3.07 -8.32
C VAL A 164 23.21 -3.69 -7.95
N ASN A 165 24.11 -3.89 -8.92
CA ASN A 165 25.49 -4.34 -8.68
C ASN A 165 26.34 -3.35 -7.88
N MET A 166 26.05 -2.05 -7.98
CA MET A 166 26.82 -0.99 -7.31
C MET A 166 26.34 -0.69 -5.88
N VAL A 167 25.12 -1.12 -5.53
CA VAL A 167 24.50 -0.84 -4.22
C VAL A 167 24.17 -2.15 -3.50
N PRO A 168 25.13 -2.70 -2.72
CA PRO A 168 25.05 -4.05 -2.15
C PRO A 168 24.13 -4.18 -0.93
N HIS A 169 23.16 -3.30 -0.73
CA HIS A 169 22.26 -3.33 0.43
C HIS A 169 20.81 -3.31 -0.02
N ALA A 170 19.97 -4.05 0.69
CA ALA A 170 18.52 -4.06 0.48
C ALA A 170 17.95 -2.64 0.50
N ILE A 171 17.41 -2.20 -0.63
CA ILE A 171 16.74 -0.91 -0.75
C ILE A 171 15.25 -1.14 -0.53
N GLN A 172 14.67 -0.35 0.36
CA GLN A 172 13.24 -0.24 0.55
C GLN A 172 12.80 1.14 0.09
N ASP A 173 11.69 1.22 -0.59
CA ASP A 173 11.08 2.49 -0.96
C ASP A 173 9.67 2.61 -0.39
N LEU A 174 9.28 3.85 -0.25
CA LEU A 174 7.97 4.28 0.15
C LEU A 174 7.52 5.37 -0.83
N VAL A 175 6.37 5.18 -1.43
CA VAL A 175 5.77 6.16 -2.35
C VAL A 175 4.46 6.64 -1.72
N LEU A 176 4.36 7.96 -1.53
CA LEU A 176 3.13 8.60 -1.09
C LEU A 176 2.29 8.94 -2.31
N ASP A 177 1.08 8.44 -2.39
CA ASP A 177 0.12 8.87 -3.41
C ASP A 177 -0.55 10.17 -2.95
N LEU A 178 -0.17 11.27 -3.63
CA LEU A 178 -0.73 12.60 -3.37
C LEU A 178 -1.91 12.95 -4.29
N ASN A 179 -2.31 12.04 -5.17
CA ASN A 179 -3.41 12.24 -6.11
C ASN A 179 -4.77 11.86 -5.49
N VAL A 180 -4.95 12.16 -4.24
CA VAL A 180 -6.24 12.01 -3.57
C VAL A 180 -7.11 13.19 -3.99
N ALA A 181 -8.00 12.95 -4.95
CA ALA A 181 -8.98 13.92 -5.42
C ALA A 181 -10.12 14.13 -4.40
#